data_44b821f56f7f4b1d04274c2602d8e709
#
_entry.id   44b821f56f7f4b1d04274c2602d8e709
#
_cell.length_a   1.000
_cell.length_b   1.000
_cell.length_c   1.000
_cell.angle_alpha   90.00
_cell.angle_beta   90.00
_cell.angle_gamma   90.00
#
_symmetry.space_group_name_H-M   'P 1'
#
loop_
_entity.id
_entity.type
_entity.pdbx_description
1 polymer ?
#
loop_
_entity_poly.entity_id
_entity_poly.type
_entity_poly.pdbx_seq_one_letter_code
_entity_poly.pdbx_strand_id
1 'polypeptide(L)'
;MKKNDNNILIYQDDNGITKVNVRFSDEDVWLTQAQLAEIYDTTQENISMHIKNIYKDAELQEDRTYKDFLLVRQEGKRNVQRNIAHYNLDVIIALGYRVQSQVATRFRRWATERLHEYILKGFTMDDERLKQGGNRYFLELLQRIRDIRASERNFYQQVTDIYATSIDYDPRCDMTREFFATVQNKLHYAVHEHTAAEVIYERVDSDKPMVGMTNFKGNYITKDDVKIAKNYLTEQELKRLNLLVSQFLDYAEFQALEMQEMRMVDWVAALDNQIIMLKRKLLEGTGHISHKQAMEKAEKEFQIYRQREMAQLESDFDRMMKQLPKK
;
A
#
# COMPACT_ATOMS: atom_id res chain seq x y z
N MET A 1 -1.64 13.38 -33.59
CA MET A 1 -1.94 13.66 -32.16
C MET A 1 -3.32 13.12 -31.86
N LYS A 2 -3.43 12.00 -31.16
CA LYS A 2 -4.74 11.47 -30.74
C LYS A 2 -5.26 12.36 -29.61
N LYS A 3 -6.43 12.97 -29.80
CA LYS A 3 -7.20 13.58 -28.71
C LYS A 3 -7.51 12.47 -27.70
N ASN A 4 -6.83 12.51 -26.56
CA ASN A 4 -7.30 11.77 -25.39
C ASN A 4 -8.49 12.55 -24.83
N ASP A 5 -9.68 12.19 -25.28
CA ASP A 5 -10.93 12.57 -24.59
C ASP A 5 -10.99 11.75 -23.29
N ASN A 6 -10.32 12.23 -22.27
CA ASN A 6 -10.41 11.66 -20.95
C ASN A 6 -11.68 12.19 -20.26
N ASN A 7 -12.82 11.57 -20.59
CA ASN A 7 -14.03 11.77 -19.81
C ASN A 7 -13.91 11.00 -18.52
N ILE A 8 -13.76 11.69 -17.40
CA ILE A 8 -13.95 11.06 -16.09
C ILE A 8 -15.37 11.27 -15.61
N LEU A 9 -15.89 10.17 -15.11
CA LEU A 9 -17.04 10.18 -14.23
C LEU A 9 -16.60 10.66 -12.85
N ILE A 10 -16.89 11.91 -12.47
CA ILE A 10 -16.58 12.39 -11.13
C ILE A 10 -17.54 11.77 -10.13
N TYR A 11 -18.82 11.67 -10.50
CA TYR A 11 -19.80 10.90 -9.75
C TYR A 11 -21.00 10.55 -10.64
N GLN A 12 -21.68 9.43 -10.34
CA GLN A 12 -22.88 8.97 -11.03
C GLN A 12 -24.08 9.13 -10.11
N ASP A 13 -25.13 9.80 -10.58
CA ASP A 13 -26.40 9.90 -9.86
C ASP A 13 -27.41 8.85 -10.37
N ASP A 14 -28.49 8.67 -9.60
CA ASP A 14 -29.55 7.68 -9.90
C ASP A 14 -30.30 7.94 -11.22
N ASN A 15 -30.13 9.12 -11.83
CA ASN A 15 -30.81 9.56 -13.05
C ASN A 15 -29.91 9.65 -14.29
N GLY A 16 -28.64 9.32 -14.17
CA GLY A 16 -27.71 9.34 -15.29
C GLY A 16 -26.37 10.02 -15.00
N ILE A 17 -25.54 10.00 -15.99
CA ILE A 17 -24.12 10.31 -15.92
C ILE A 17 -23.93 11.80 -16.15
N THR A 18 -23.45 12.54 -15.14
CA THR A 18 -22.85 13.86 -15.38
C THR A 18 -21.45 13.64 -15.95
N LYS A 19 -21.37 13.57 -17.29
CA LYS A 19 -20.08 13.48 -17.99
C LYS A 19 -19.50 14.85 -18.14
N VAL A 20 -18.40 15.12 -17.46
CA VAL A 20 -17.64 16.36 -17.64
C VAL A 20 -16.29 16.02 -18.24
N ASN A 21 -15.93 16.77 -19.30
CA ASN A 21 -14.60 16.71 -19.87
C ASN A 21 -13.60 17.26 -18.86
N VAL A 22 -12.81 16.41 -18.25
CA VAL A 22 -11.80 16.80 -17.28
C VAL A 22 -10.40 16.80 -17.89
N ARG A 23 -9.57 17.69 -17.43
CA ARG A 23 -8.15 17.68 -17.77
C ARG A 23 -7.35 16.91 -16.73
N PHE A 24 -6.59 15.91 -17.17
CA PHE A 24 -5.61 15.25 -16.33
C PHE A 24 -4.24 15.93 -16.48
N SER A 25 -3.66 16.32 -15.39
CA SER A 25 -2.28 16.75 -15.30
C SER A 25 -1.71 16.37 -13.93
N ASP A 26 -0.49 15.89 -13.91
CA ASP A 26 0.24 15.56 -12.68
C ASP A 26 -0.53 14.59 -11.75
N GLU A 27 -1.22 13.60 -12.35
CA GLU A 27 -2.07 12.60 -11.66
C GLU A 27 -3.31 13.18 -10.95
N ASP A 28 -3.68 14.43 -11.24
CA ASP A 28 -4.80 15.13 -10.66
C ASP A 28 -5.82 15.57 -11.73
N VAL A 29 -7.03 15.90 -11.29
CA VAL A 29 -8.16 16.34 -12.08
C VAL A 29 -8.27 17.85 -11.99
N TRP A 30 -8.31 18.54 -13.15
CA TRP A 30 -8.35 19.99 -13.21
C TRP A 30 -9.58 20.47 -13.98
N LEU A 31 -10.37 21.35 -13.37
CA LEU A 31 -11.60 21.92 -13.91
C LEU A 31 -11.60 23.44 -13.87
N THR A 32 -12.25 24.04 -14.86
CA THR A 32 -12.52 25.48 -14.88
C THR A 32 -13.73 25.83 -14.02
N GLN A 33 -13.88 27.11 -13.65
CA GLN A 33 -15.07 27.58 -12.93
C GLN A 33 -16.37 27.32 -13.69
N ALA A 34 -16.35 27.41 -15.03
CA ALA A 34 -17.52 27.09 -15.86
C ALA A 34 -17.93 25.62 -15.74
N GLN A 35 -16.94 24.70 -15.79
CA GLN A 35 -17.17 23.27 -15.61
C GLN A 35 -17.65 22.94 -14.19
N LEU A 36 -17.10 23.62 -13.18
CA LEU A 36 -17.54 23.49 -11.79
C LEU A 36 -18.98 23.96 -11.58
N ALA A 37 -19.36 25.06 -12.24
CA ALA A 37 -20.74 25.55 -12.23
C ALA A 37 -21.72 24.56 -12.89
N GLU A 38 -21.31 23.95 -14.01
CA GLU A 38 -22.07 22.89 -14.69
C GLU A 38 -22.23 21.65 -13.81
N ILE A 39 -21.14 21.17 -13.20
CA ILE A 39 -21.15 19.98 -12.33
C ILE A 39 -22.09 20.15 -11.14
N TYR A 40 -22.08 21.32 -10.50
CA TYR A 40 -22.86 21.56 -9.29
C TYR A 40 -24.22 22.22 -9.55
N ASP A 41 -24.62 22.36 -10.81
CA ASP A 41 -25.88 23.03 -11.21
C ASP A 41 -26.06 24.37 -10.50
N THR A 42 -25.09 25.27 -10.73
CA THR A 42 -25.04 26.61 -10.12
C THR A 42 -24.39 27.62 -11.05
N THR A 43 -24.26 28.87 -10.63
CA THR A 43 -23.63 29.93 -11.45
C THR A 43 -22.12 30.01 -11.21
N GLN A 44 -21.38 30.55 -12.18
CA GLN A 44 -19.95 30.80 -12.05
C GLN A 44 -19.62 31.80 -10.93
N GLU A 45 -20.49 32.78 -10.72
CA GLU A 45 -20.38 33.80 -9.66
C GLU A 45 -20.43 33.12 -8.29
N ASN A 46 -21.35 32.14 -8.10
CA ASN A 46 -21.48 31.40 -6.89
C ASN A 46 -20.25 30.54 -6.65
N ILE A 47 -19.75 29.84 -7.67
CA ILE A 47 -18.48 29.09 -7.61
C ILE A 47 -17.31 30.00 -7.23
N SER A 48 -17.18 31.16 -7.90
CA SER A 48 -16.12 32.12 -7.61
C SER A 48 -16.16 32.63 -6.16
N MET A 49 -17.37 32.91 -5.65
CA MET A 49 -17.58 33.32 -4.26
C MET A 49 -17.10 32.21 -3.27
N HIS A 50 -17.50 30.99 -3.52
CA HIS A 50 -17.11 29.87 -2.66
C HIS A 50 -15.59 29.61 -2.70
N ILE A 51 -14.95 29.65 -3.88
CA ILE A 51 -13.49 29.51 -4.00
C ILE A 51 -12.77 30.60 -3.20
N LYS A 52 -13.19 31.85 -3.31
CA LYS A 52 -12.62 32.96 -2.51
C LYS A 52 -12.75 32.72 -1.02
N ASN A 53 -13.90 32.19 -0.57
CA ASN A 53 -14.11 31.87 0.84
C ASN A 53 -13.24 30.69 1.30
N ILE A 54 -13.07 29.65 0.48
CA ILE A 54 -12.17 28.50 0.78
C ILE A 54 -10.75 29.01 1.06
N TYR A 55 -10.22 29.88 0.20
CA TYR A 55 -8.87 30.44 0.38
C TYR A 55 -8.80 31.42 1.55
N LYS A 56 -9.82 32.29 1.72
CA LYS A 56 -9.90 33.23 2.84
C LYS A 56 -9.93 32.52 4.20
N ASP A 57 -10.69 31.41 4.29
CA ASP A 57 -10.82 30.60 5.50
C ASP A 57 -9.59 29.69 5.74
N ALA A 58 -8.59 29.75 4.84
CA ALA A 58 -7.38 28.90 4.86
C ALA A 58 -7.68 27.39 4.85
N GLU A 59 -8.85 26.98 4.31
CA GLU A 59 -9.21 25.58 4.14
C GLU A 59 -8.29 24.89 3.12
N LEU A 60 -7.96 25.60 2.03
CA LEU A 60 -7.01 25.17 1.00
C LEU A 60 -6.01 26.28 0.69
N GLN A 61 -4.84 25.88 0.19
CA GLN A 61 -3.79 26.79 -0.27
C GLN A 61 -3.92 27.01 -1.78
N GLU A 62 -3.97 28.26 -2.22
CA GLU A 62 -4.18 28.62 -3.62
C GLU A 62 -3.04 28.12 -4.53
N ASP A 63 -1.81 28.27 -4.10
CA ASP A 63 -0.61 27.86 -4.85
C ASP A 63 -0.54 26.35 -5.16
N ARG A 64 -1.25 25.52 -4.41
CA ARG A 64 -1.33 24.06 -4.60
C ARG A 64 -2.57 23.59 -5.36
N THR A 65 -3.60 24.41 -5.39
CA THR A 65 -4.94 24.01 -5.86
C THR A 65 -5.43 24.79 -7.08
N TYR A 66 -4.64 25.77 -7.51
CA TYR A 66 -4.90 26.61 -8.68
C TYR A 66 -3.76 26.50 -9.71
N LYS A 67 -4.12 26.46 -11.00
CA LYS A 67 -3.16 26.46 -12.10
C LYS A 67 -3.77 27.08 -13.35
N ASP A 68 -2.99 27.94 -14.00
CA ASP A 68 -3.37 28.47 -15.32
C ASP A 68 -2.91 27.53 -16.43
N PHE A 69 -3.84 27.18 -17.31
CA PHE A 69 -3.52 26.45 -18.52
C PHE A 69 -3.76 27.31 -19.76
N LEU A 70 -2.77 27.29 -20.66
CA LEU A 70 -2.88 27.95 -21.94
C LEU A 70 -3.85 27.20 -22.86
N LEU A 71 -4.93 27.85 -23.25
CA LEU A 71 -5.91 27.32 -24.19
C LEU A 71 -5.86 28.11 -25.49
N VAL A 72 -5.65 27.39 -26.60
CA VAL A 72 -5.66 27.98 -27.94
C VAL A 72 -7.05 27.73 -28.56
N ARG A 73 -7.83 28.77 -28.77
CA ARG A 73 -9.14 28.70 -29.49
C ARG A 73 -9.04 29.44 -30.81
N GLN A 74 -9.65 28.86 -31.82
CA GLN A 74 -9.82 29.53 -33.11
C GLN A 74 -11.06 30.44 -33.02
N GLU A 75 -10.84 31.73 -33.01
CA GLU A 75 -11.91 32.73 -33.08
C GLU A 75 -11.91 33.33 -34.50
N GLY A 76 -12.83 32.86 -35.34
CA GLY A 76 -12.87 33.21 -36.79
C GLY A 76 -11.62 32.66 -37.52
N LYS A 77 -10.81 33.56 -38.10
CA LYS A 77 -9.55 33.19 -38.79
C LYS A 77 -8.30 33.33 -37.94
N ARG A 78 -8.40 33.63 -36.64
CA ARG A 78 -7.27 33.87 -35.73
C ARG A 78 -7.23 32.83 -34.62
N ASN A 79 -6.04 32.36 -34.31
CA ASN A 79 -5.82 31.56 -33.09
C ASN A 79 -5.58 32.53 -31.92
N VAL A 80 -6.46 32.49 -30.93
CA VAL A 80 -6.36 33.28 -29.71
C VAL A 80 -5.89 32.38 -28.58
N GLN A 81 -4.80 32.78 -27.92
CA GLN A 81 -4.26 32.10 -26.73
C GLN A 81 -4.81 32.79 -25.49
N ARG A 82 -5.41 32.02 -24.58
CA ARG A 82 -5.89 32.53 -23.28
C ARG A 82 -5.43 31.62 -22.17
N ASN A 83 -4.93 32.22 -21.10
CA ASN A 83 -4.71 31.49 -19.84
C ASN A 83 -6.06 31.34 -19.16
N ILE A 84 -6.42 30.09 -18.85
CA ILE A 84 -7.68 29.78 -18.18
C ILE A 84 -7.37 29.13 -16.84
N ALA A 85 -7.92 29.71 -15.78
CA ALA A 85 -7.85 29.23 -14.43
C ALA A 85 -8.51 27.85 -14.30
N HIS A 86 -7.79 26.90 -13.73
CA HIS A 86 -8.27 25.57 -13.40
C HIS A 86 -8.02 25.31 -11.92
N TYR A 87 -8.86 24.49 -11.34
CA TYR A 87 -8.87 24.10 -9.94
C TYR A 87 -8.81 22.58 -9.84
N ASN A 88 -8.05 22.09 -8.89
CA ASN A 88 -7.79 20.67 -8.72
C ASN A 88 -8.93 19.92 -7.97
N LEU A 89 -8.74 18.61 -7.75
CA LEU A 89 -9.73 17.77 -7.09
C LEU A 89 -10.06 18.22 -5.66
N ASP A 90 -9.12 18.81 -4.93
CA ASP A 90 -9.39 19.32 -3.58
C ASP A 90 -10.44 20.44 -3.58
N VAL A 91 -10.31 21.38 -4.52
CA VAL A 91 -11.32 22.45 -4.69
C VAL A 91 -12.66 21.88 -5.14
N ILE A 92 -12.66 20.87 -6.03
CA ILE A 92 -13.88 20.21 -6.46
C ILE A 92 -14.62 19.63 -5.26
N ILE A 93 -13.92 18.91 -4.40
CA ILE A 93 -14.48 18.29 -3.19
C ILE A 93 -15.00 19.37 -2.23
N ALA A 94 -14.19 20.38 -1.93
CA ALA A 94 -14.56 21.47 -1.01
C ALA A 94 -15.83 22.21 -1.47
N LEU A 95 -15.96 22.47 -2.77
CA LEU A 95 -17.18 23.05 -3.36
C LEU A 95 -18.41 22.16 -3.17
N GLY A 96 -18.26 20.86 -3.30
CA GLY A 96 -19.33 19.88 -3.09
C GLY A 96 -19.93 19.94 -1.69
N TYR A 97 -19.15 20.33 -0.69
CA TYR A 97 -19.64 20.54 0.68
C TYR A 97 -20.20 21.94 0.94
N ARG A 98 -19.85 22.95 0.14
CA ARG A 98 -20.25 24.35 0.35
C ARG A 98 -21.42 24.79 -0.53
N VAL A 99 -21.53 24.28 -1.75
CA VAL A 99 -22.60 24.64 -2.69
C VAL A 99 -23.94 24.08 -2.24
N GLN A 100 -24.99 24.93 -2.32
CA GLN A 100 -26.36 24.53 -1.99
C GLN A 100 -27.14 24.24 -3.29
N SER A 101 -27.00 22.99 -3.78
CA SER A 101 -27.78 22.48 -4.91
C SER A 101 -28.20 21.03 -4.65
N GLN A 102 -29.18 20.55 -5.44
CA GLN A 102 -29.55 19.12 -5.36
C GLN A 102 -28.41 18.22 -5.77
N VAL A 103 -27.64 18.62 -6.76
CA VAL A 103 -26.46 17.88 -7.23
C VAL A 103 -25.38 17.80 -6.14
N ALA A 104 -25.08 18.91 -5.48
CA ALA A 104 -24.14 18.93 -4.36
C ALA A 104 -24.65 18.05 -3.17
N THR A 105 -25.96 18.01 -2.94
CA THR A 105 -26.55 17.13 -1.93
C THR A 105 -26.36 15.65 -2.27
N ARG A 106 -26.56 15.27 -3.55
CA ARG A 106 -26.29 13.90 -4.02
C ARG A 106 -24.81 13.55 -3.92
N PHE A 107 -23.91 14.48 -4.30
CA PHE A 107 -22.48 14.32 -4.14
C PHE A 107 -22.09 14.04 -2.67
N ARG A 108 -22.61 14.84 -1.73
CA ARG A 108 -22.34 14.62 -0.29
C ARG A 108 -22.82 13.25 0.21
N ARG A 109 -24.00 12.79 -0.26
CA ARG A 109 -24.50 11.46 0.07
C ARG A 109 -23.56 10.36 -0.43
N TRP A 110 -23.19 10.42 -1.70
CA TRP A 110 -22.24 9.50 -2.31
C TRP A 110 -20.88 9.49 -1.56
N ALA A 111 -20.31 10.67 -1.29
CA ALA A 111 -19.06 10.79 -0.56
C ALA A 111 -19.16 10.20 0.86
N THR A 112 -20.29 10.45 1.56
CA THR A 112 -20.57 9.89 2.88
C THR A 112 -20.63 8.37 2.83
N GLU A 113 -21.26 7.78 1.83
CA GLU A 113 -21.33 6.32 1.65
C GLU A 113 -19.94 5.73 1.43
N ARG A 114 -19.09 6.36 0.59
CA ARG A 114 -17.69 5.91 0.38
C ARG A 114 -16.85 6.01 1.64
N LEU A 115 -16.97 7.12 2.38
CA LEU A 115 -16.28 7.29 3.65
C LEU A 115 -16.76 6.30 4.72
N HIS A 116 -18.06 6.07 4.80
CA HIS A 116 -18.65 5.09 5.73
C HIS A 116 -18.14 3.68 5.42
N GLU A 117 -18.11 3.29 4.15
CA GLU A 117 -17.55 2.00 3.72
C GLU A 117 -16.08 1.89 4.11
N TYR A 118 -15.27 2.92 3.83
CA TYR A 118 -13.86 2.96 4.18
C TYR A 118 -13.61 2.86 5.70
N ILE A 119 -14.38 3.59 6.51
CA ILE A 119 -14.25 3.58 7.97
C ILE A 119 -14.58 2.20 8.54
N LEU A 120 -15.62 1.54 8.02
CA LEU A 120 -16.05 0.23 8.53
C LEU A 120 -15.16 -0.92 8.03
N LYS A 121 -14.80 -0.91 6.74
CA LYS A 121 -14.10 -2.04 6.09
C LYS A 121 -12.59 -1.81 5.96
N GLY A 122 -12.10 -0.56 6.04
CA GLY A 122 -10.73 -0.19 5.76
C GLY A 122 -10.40 -0.05 4.28
N PHE A 123 -11.39 -0.20 3.39
CA PHE A 123 -11.25 0.00 1.94
C PHE A 123 -12.58 0.42 1.31
N THR A 124 -12.50 1.03 0.12
CA THR A 124 -13.61 1.25 -0.82
C THR A 124 -13.08 1.04 -2.24
N MET A 125 -13.87 0.43 -3.13
CA MET A 125 -13.44 0.08 -4.48
C MET A 125 -14.50 0.44 -5.51
N ASP A 126 -14.03 0.77 -6.71
CA ASP A 126 -14.83 0.90 -7.92
C ASP A 126 -14.59 -0.34 -8.79
N ASP A 127 -15.37 -1.38 -8.56
CA ASP A 127 -15.24 -2.68 -9.22
C ASP A 127 -15.36 -2.57 -10.74
N GLU A 128 -16.28 -1.73 -11.24
CA GLU A 128 -16.49 -1.54 -12.67
C GLU A 128 -15.26 -0.91 -13.34
N ARG A 129 -14.68 0.08 -12.71
CA ARG A 129 -13.45 0.72 -13.18
C ARG A 129 -12.25 -0.24 -13.14
N LEU A 130 -12.16 -1.07 -12.13
CA LEU A 130 -11.09 -2.06 -11.98
C LEU A 130 -11.20 -3.19 -13.00
N LYS A 131 -12.43 -3.62 -13.37
CA LYS A 131 -12.69 -4.65 -14.39
C LYS A 131 -12.35 -4.22 -15.82
N GLN A 132 -12.31 -2.93 -16.12
CA GLN A 132 -12.12 -2.41 -17.49
C GLN A 132 -10.74 -2.71 -18.11
N GLY A 133 -9.84 -3.41 -17.41
CA GLY A 133 -8.56 -3.93 -17.92
C GLY A 133 -7.50 -2.86 -18.23
N GLY A 134 -6.21 -3.29 -18.25
CA GLY A 134 -5.08 -2.41 -18.59
C GLY A 134 -4.76 -1.31 -17.56
N ASN A 135 -5.47 -1.29 -16.44
CA ASN A 135 -5.31 -0.27 -15.41
C ASN A 135 -4.15 -0.61 -14.47
N ARG A 136 -3.15 0.26 -14.38
CA ARG A 136 -2.03 0.12 -13.45
C ARG A 136 -2.52 -0.04 -11.99
N TYR A 137 -3.66 0.57 -11.64
CA TYR A 137 -4.26 0.50 -10.32
C TYR A 137 -4.78 -0.90 -9.97
N PHE A 138 -5.21 -1.68 -10.95
CA PHE A 138 -5.57 -3.09 -10.72
C PHE A 138 -4.33 -3.90 -10.31
N LEU A 139 -3.19 -3.71 -10.96
CA LEU A 139 -1.94 -4.36 -10.59
C LEU A 139 -1.46 -3.92 -9.21
N GLU A 140 -1.60 -2.63 -8.89
CA GLU A 140 -1.30 -2.09 -7.55
C GLU A 140 -2.19 -2.73 -6.48
N LEU A 141 -3.51 -2.81 -6.73
CA LEU A 141 -4.46 -3.47 -5.83
C LEU A 141 -4.08 -4.93 -5.58
N LEU A 142 -3.79 -5.69 -6.64
CA LEU A 142 -3.34 -7.08 -6.52
C LEU A 142 -2.06 -7.19 -5.67
N GLN A 143 -1.12 -6.28 -5.84
CA GLN A 143 0.10 -6.27 -5.04
C GLN A 143 -0.21 -5.99 -3.57
N ARG A 144 -1.06 -5.01 -3.28
CA ARG A 144 -1.48 -4.68 -1.90
C ARG A 144 -2.20 -5.85 -1.22
N ILE A 145 -3.10 -6.54 -1.95
CA ILE A 145 -3.78 -7.74 -1.44
C ILE A 145 -2.76 -8.82 -1.09
N ARG A 146 -1.79 -9.08 -1.97
CA ARG A 146 -0.72 -10.05 -1.71
C ARG A 146 0.14 -9.67 -0.50
N ASP A 147 0.49 -8.39 -0.38
CA ASP A 147 1.26 -7.88 0.76
C ASP A 147 0.49 -8.04 2.09
N ILE A 148 -0.82 -7.82 2.08
CA ILE A 148 -1.70 -8.02 3.25
C ILE A 148 -1.78 -9.50 3.61
N ARG A 149 -2.06 -10.39 2.64
CA ARG A 149 -2.13 -11.84 2.85
C ARG A 149 -0.79 -12.42 3.34
N ALA A 150 0.30 -11.95 2.77
CA ALA A 150 1.64 -12.39 3.11
C ALA A 150 2.24 -11.65 4.32
N SER A 151 1.51 -10.76 5.00
CA SER A 151 1.99 -10.19 6.26
C SER A 151 2.18 -11.30 7.29
N GLU A 152 3.24 -11.20 8.10
CA GLU A 152 3.67 -12.31 8.96
C GLU A 152 2.55 -12.82 9.87
N ARG A 153 1.79 -11.90 10.48
CA ARG A 153 0.66 -12.25 11.33
C ARG A 153 -0.46 -12.96 10.55
N ASN A 154 -0.86 -12.43 9.40
CA ASN A 154 -1.94 -13.01 8.60
C ASN A 154 -1.52 -14.34 7.99
N PHE A 155 -0.29 -14.44 7.51
CA PHE A 155 0.27 -15.69 7.01
C PHE A 155 0.29 -16.77 8.10
N TYR A 156 0.82 -16.43 9.28
CA TYR A 156 0.84 -17.34 10.41
C TYR A 156 -0.58 -17.83 10.77
N GLN A 157 -1.55 -16.93 10.86
CA GLN A 157 -2.93 -17.28 11.17
C GLN A 157 -3.55 -18.17 10.09
N GLN A 158 -3.44 -17.80 8.81
CA GLN A 158 -4.00 -18.58 7.71
C GLN A 158 -3.38 -19.98 7.58
N VAL A 159 -2.06 -20.09 7.74
CA VAL A 159 -1.39 -21.40 7.77
C VAL A 159 -1.84 -22.21 8.99
N THR A 160 -2.08 -21.57 10.15
CA THR A 160 -2.64 -22.26 11.33
C THR A 160 -4.06 -22.75 11.06
N ASP A 161 -4.87 -21.91 10.43
CA ASP A 161 -6.27 -22.24 10.11
C ASP A 161 -6.32 -23.43 9.13
N ILE A 162 -5.48 -23.41 8.08
CA ILE A 162 -5.31 -24.51 7.13
C ILE A 162 -4.87 -25.78 7.86
N TYR A 163 -3.89 -25.64 8.73
CA TYR A 163 -3.35 -26.73 9.51
C TYR A 163 -4.37 -27.34 10.46
N ALA A 164 -5.21 -26.51 11.07
CA ALA A 164 -6.31 -26.95 11.92
C ALA A 164 -7.38 -27.78 11.17
N THR A 165 -7.40 -27.71 9.83
CA THR A 165 -8.26 -28.57 8.99
C THR A 165 -7.65 -29.95 8.74
N SER A 166 -6.38 -30.19 9.11
CA SER A 166 -5.74 -31.50 8.94
C SER A 166 -6.38 -32.53 9.86
N ILE A 167 -6.59 -33.74 9.35
CA ILE A 167 -7.22 -34.82 10.10
C ILE A 167 -6.37 -35.35 11.26
N ASP A 168 -5.07 -35.08 11.25
CA ASP A 168 -4.07 -35.44 12.27
C ASP A 168 -3.61 -34.25 13.11
N TYR A 169 -4.38 -33.14 13.10
CA TYR A 169 -4.07 -31.95 13.88
C TYR A 169 -4.26 -32.18 15.38
N ASP A 170 -3.20 -31.92 16.17
CA ASP A 170 -3.26 -31.83 17.62
C ASP A 170 -2.67 -30.49 18.09
N PRO A 171 -3.50 -29.56 18.63
CA PRO A 171 -3.06 -28.24 19.07
C PRO A 171 -2.07 -28.28 20.25
N ARG A 172 -1.92 -29.41 20.93
CA ARG A 172 -1.00 -29.60 22.04
C ARG A 172 0.37 -30.13 21.63
N CYS A 173 0.53 -30.48 20.36
CA CYS A 173 1.75 -31.06 19.84
C CYS A 173 2.77 -29.99 19.43
N ASP A 174 4.04 -30.19 19.75
CA ASP A 174 5.15 -29.33 19.29
C ASP A 174 5.31 -29.35 17.77
N MET A 175 4.73 -30.34 17.08
CA MET A 175 4.70 -30.46 15.63
C MET A 175 4.12 -29.23 14.93
N THR A 176 3.21 -28.49 15.55
CA THR A 176 2.66 -27.25 14.99
C THR A 176 3.75 -26.19 14.77
N ARG A 177 4.62 -26.00 15.73
CA ARG A 177 5.74 -25.04 15.64
C ARG A 177 6.77 -25.49 14.59
N GLU A 178 7.07 -26.78 14.56
CA GLU A 178 7.99 -27.36 13.58
C GLU A 178 7.47 -27.25 12.16
N PHE A 179 6.17 -27.47 11.97
CA PHE A 179 5.53 -27.27 10.67
C PHE A 179 5.67 -25.84 10.17
N PHE A 180 5.37 -24.85 11.03
CA PHE A 180 5.52 -23.45 10.67
C PHE A 180 6.96 -23.11 10.28
N ALA A 181 7.90 -23.51 11.10
CA ALA A 181 9.31 -23.30 10.83
C ALA A 181 9.71 -23.96 9.50
N THR A 182 9.19 -25.16 9.23
CA THR A 182 9.45 -25.89 7.99
C THR A 182 8.88 -25.16 6.79
N VAL A 183 7.60 -24.78 6.82
CA VAL A 183 6.93 -24.06 5.73
C VAL A 183 7.62 -22.72 5.47
N GLN A 184 7.87 -21.95 6.51
CA GLN A 184 8.55 -20.66 6.42
C GLN A 184 9.95 -20.80 5.81
N ASN A 185 10.74 -21.73 6.29
CA ASN A 185 12.10 -21.97 5.80
C ASN A 185 12.11 -22.45 4.34
N LYS A 186 11.20 -23.37 3.95
CA LYS A 186 11.07 -23.80 2.56
C LYS A 186 10.71 -22.68 1.61
N LEU A 187 9.78 -21.80 2.02
CA LEU A 187 9.38 -20.62 1.24
C LEU A 187 10.54 -19.62 1.08
N HIS A 188 11.27 -19.33 2.16
CA HIS A 188 12.44 -18.47 2.10
C HIS A 188 13.50 -19.08 1.19
N TYR A 189 13.81 -20.36 1.39
CA TYR A 189 14.85 -21.05 0.60
C TYR A 189 14.51 -21.09 -0.90
N ALA A 190 13.25 -21.31 -1.26
CA ALA A 190 12.79 -21.26 -2.65
C ALA A 190 13.00 -19.90 -3.31
N VAL A 191 13.03 -18.80 -2.53
CA VAL A 191 13.19 -17.44 -3.05
C VAL A 191 14.67 -17.05 -3.22
N HIS A 192 15.51 -17.31 -2.23
CA HIS A 192 16.87 -16.78 -2.13
C HIS A 192 17.92 -17.77 -1.63
N GLU A 193 17.57 -19.06 -1.55
CA GLU A 193 18.46 -20.17 -1.19
C GLU A 193 19.03 -20.10 0.26
N HIS A 194 18.33 -19.40 1.16
CA HIS A 194 18.67 -19.30 2.58
C HIS A 194 17.40 -19.49 3.42
N THR A 195 17.55 -20.07 4.59
CA THR A 195 16.48 -20.11 5.59
C THR A 195 16.25 -18.71 6.21
N ALA A 196 15.16 -18.51 6.92
CA ALA A 196 14.89 -17.26 7.62
C ALA A 196 16.01 -16.90 8.60
N ALA A 197 16.55 -17.89 9.32
CA ALA A 197 17.66 -17.69 10.25
C ALA A 197 18.97 -17.29 9.53
N GLU A 198 19.26 -17.92 8.40
CA GLU A 198 20.44 -17.60 7.59
C GLU A 198 20.37 -16.17 7.03
N VAL A 199 19.20 -15.73 6.53
CA VAL A 199 19.00 -14.35 6.06
C VAL A 199 19.31 -13.33 7.15
N ILE A 200 18.74 -13.53 8.34
CA ILE A 200 19.01 -12.63 9.47
C ILE A 200 20.50 -12.64 9.80
N TYR A 201 21.08 -13.84 9.94
CA TYR A 201 22.47 -13.98 10.33
C TYR A 201 23.45 -13.33 9.35
N GLU A 202 23.21 -13.44 8.05
CA GLU A 202 24.11 -12.91 7.02
C GLU A 202 23.92 -11.41 6.79
N ARG A 203 22.67 -10.91 6.90
CA ARG A 203 22.34 -9.55 6.47
C ARG A 203 22.31 -8.54 7.61
N VAL A 204 22.14 -8.99 8.86
CA VAL A 204 22.21 -8.09 10.02
C VAL A 204 23.62 -7.56 10.19
N ASP A 205 23.74 -6.22 10.23
CA ASP A 205 25.03 -5.53 10.25
C ASP A 205 24.84 -4.13 10.82
N SER A 206 25.43 -3.90 11.99
CA SER A 206 25.34 -2.58 12.69
C SER A 206 26.02 -1.45 11.94
N ASP A 207 26.91 -1.75 10.98
CA ASP A 207 27.59 -0.73 10.17
C ASP A 207 26.75 -0.26 8.98
N LYS A 208 25.69 -1.00 8.66
CA LYS A 208 24.77 -0.63 7.57
C LYS A 208 23.60 0.22 8.07
N PRO A 209 23.04 1.09 7.19
CA PRO A 209 21.80 1.78 7.49
C PRO A 209 20.71 0.80 7.91
N MET A 210 19.91 1.18 8.91
CA MET A 210 18.80 0.37 9.42
C MET A 210 19.21 -1.05 9.83
N VAL A 211 20.44 -1.22 10.33
CA VAL A 211 21.02 -2.54 10.74
C VAL A 211 21.00 -3.56 9.60
N GLY A 212 21.10 -3.10 8.36
CA GLY A 212 21.04 -3.94 7.14
C GLY A 212 19.62 -4.29 6.67
N MET A 213 18.57 -3.83 7.34
CA MET A 213 17.19 -4.02 6.87
C MET A 213 16.90 -3.16 5.63
N THR A 214 16.21 -3.75 4.65
CA THR A 214 15.88 -3.11 3.36
C THR A 214 14.40 -2.80 3.20
N ASN A 215 13.52 -3.45 3.95
CA ASN A 215 12.07 -3.33 3.88
C ASN A 215 11.40 -2.84 5.17
N PHE A 216 12.15 -2.22 6.04
CA PHE A 216 11.61 -1.66 7.27
C PHE A 216 10.83 -0.36 6.98
N LYS A 217 9.60 -0.24 7.49
CA LYS A 217 8.71 0.91 7.27
C LYS A 217 8.48 1.77 8.52
N GLY A 218 9.12 1.46 9.64
CA GLY A 218 9.00 2.20 10.90
C GLY A 218 9.90 3.42 10.95
N ASN A 219 9.60 4.34 11.86
CA ASN A 219 10.42 5.54 12.11
C ASN A 219 11.64 5.25 12.98
N TYR A 220 11.59 4.20 13.79
CA TYR A 220 12.68 3.74 14.66
C TYR A 220 12.67 2.22 14.75
N ILE A 221 13.87 1.65 14.88
CA ILE A 221 14.06 0.19 14.91
C ILE A 221 13.91 -0.31 16.34
N THR A 222 13.16 -1.38 16.51
CA THR A 222 13.03 -2.09 17.79
C THR A 222 13.83 -3.40 17.79
N LYS A 223 14.02 -3.98 18.98
CA LYS A 223 14.66 -5.28 19.15
C LYS A 223 13.91 -6.41 18.43
N ASP A 224 12.61 -6.27 18.26
CA ASP A 224 11.80 -7.28 17.59
C ASP A 224 11.87 -7.15 16.07
N ASP A 225 12.04 -5.96 15.53
CA ASP A 225 12.17 -5.74 14.09
C ASP A 225 13.40 -6.42 13.49
N VAL A 226 14.53 -6.43 14.21
CA VAL A 226 15.78 -7.05 13.74
C VAL A 226 15.73 -8.58 13.72
N LYS A 227 14.70 -9.18 14.32
CA LYS A 227 14.49 -10.64 14.36
C LYS A 227 13.60 -11.15 13.22
N ILE A 228 13.08 -10.25 12.40
CA ILE A 228 12.15 -10.57 11.31
C ILE A 228 12.93 -10.66 10.00
N ALA A 229 13.09 -11.89 9.47
CA ALA A 229 13.82 -12.15 8.22
C ALA A 229 13.32 -11.32 7.04
N LYS A 230 12.01 -11.08 6.97
CA LYS A 230 11.34 -10.30 5.92
C LYS A 230 11.86 -8.87 5.80
N ASN A 231 12.29 -8.27 6.91
CA ASN A 231 12.84 -6.91 6.93
C ASN A 231 14.17 -6.79 6.18
N TYR A 232 14.88 -7.91 5.99
CA TYR A 232 16.17 -7.96 5.29
C TYR A 232 16.07 -8.36 3.81
N LEU A 233 14.85 -8.64 3.31
CA LEU A 233 14.66 -9.04 1.92
C LEU A 233 14.67 -7.83 0.99
N THR A 234 15.27 -7.97 -0.18
CA THR A 234 15.12 -7.00 -1.25
C THR A 234 13.66 -6.93 -1.73
N GLU A 235 13.27 -5.85 -2.38
CA GLU A 235 11.91 -5.69 -2.91
C GLU A 235 11.51 -6.84 -3.85
N GLN A 236 12.47 -7.32 -4.66
CA GLN A 236 12.23 -8.45 -5.58
C GLN A 236 12.06 -9.77 -4.85
N GLU A 237 12.88 -10.03 -3.82
CA GLU A 237 12.75 -11.23 -2.98
C GLU A 237 11.41 -11.22 -2.24
N LEU A 238 11.02 -10.07 -1.69
CA LEU A 238 9.75 -9.90 -1.01
C LEU A 238 8.55 -10.15 -1.94
N LYS A 239 8.59 -9.61 -3.16
CA LYS A 239 7.55 -9.86 -4.17
C LYS A 239 7.43 -11.34 -4.53
N ARG A 240 8.57 -12.03 -4.70
CA ARG A 240 8.59 -13.47 -4.98
C ARG A 240 8.04 -14.29 -3.81
N LEU A 241 8.44 -13.96 -2.58
CA LEU A 241 7.94 -14.61 -1.37
C LEU A 241 6.42 -14.45 -1.25
N ASN A 242 5.92 -13.24 -1.43
CA ASN A 242 4.49 -12.96 -1.36
C ASN A 242 3.67 -13.69 -2.43
N LEU A 243 4.25 -13.89 -3.62
CA LEU A 243 3.62 -14.71 -4.66
C LEU A 243 3.56 -16.19 -4.29
N LEU A 244 4.65 -16.76 -3.77
CA LEU A 244 4.69 -18.16 -3.33
C LEU A 244 3.70 -18.42 -2.20
N VAL A 245 3.68 -17.53 -1.22
CA VAL A 245 2.72 -17.57 -0.10
C VAL A 245 1.28 -17.54 -0.62
N SER A 246 0.96 -16.59 -1.53
CA SER A 246 -0.40 -16.50 -2.08
C SER A 246 -0.82 -17.76 -2.83
N GLN A 247 0.07 -18.35 -3.63
CA GLN A 247 -0.23 -19.59 -4.35
C GLN A 247 -0.47 -20.77 -3.38
N PHE A 248 0.31 -20.86 -2.30
CA PHE A 248 0.11 -21.91 -1.30
C PHE A 248 -1.24 -21.75 -0.59
N LEU A 249 -1.61 -20.53 -0.23
CA LEU A 249 -2.90 -20.23 0.40
C LEU A 249 -4.07 -20.48 -0.56
N ASP A 250 -3.94 -20.12 -1.85
CA ASP A 250 -4.96 -20.39 -2.86
C ASP A 250 -5.16 -21.89 -3.07
N TYR A 251 -4.07 -22.68 -3.08
CA TYR A 251 -4.15 -24.13 -3.12
C TYR A 251 -4.89 -24.71 -1.91
N ALA A 252 -4.57 -24.20 -0.72
CA ALA A 252 -5.20 -24.67 0.49
C ALA A 252 -6.70 -24.33 0.55
N GLU A 253 -7.08 -23.13 0.11
CA GLU A 253 -8.48 -22.73 -0.03
C GLU A 253 -9.23 -23.64 -1.01
N PHE A 254 -8.59 -24.00 -2.12
CA PHE A 254 -9.15 -24.93 -3.09
C PHE A 254 -9.40 -26.32 -2.48
N GLN A 255 -8.41 -26.89 -1.74
CA GLN A 255 -8.58 -28.19 -1.07
C GLN A 255 -9.73 -28.16 -0.05
N ALA A 256 -9.87 -27.06 0.68
CA ALA A 256 -10.96 -26.87 1.64
C ALA A 256 -12.34 -26.83 0.95
N LEU A 257 -12.45 -26.14 -0.20
CA LEU A 257 -13.69 -26.10 -1.01
C LEU A 257 -14.08 -27.47 -1.55
N GLU A 258 -13.09 -28.27 -1.97
CA GLU A 258 -13.29 -29.64 -2.46
C GLU A 258 -13.49 -30.66 -1.31
N MET A 259 -13.49 -30.21 -0.07
CA MET A 259 -13.60 -31.07 1.14
C MET A 259 -12.59 -32.23 1.14
N GLN A 260 -11.39 -32.01 0.60
CA GLN A 260 -10.33 -33.01 0.57
C GLN A 260 -9.72 -33.16 1.96
N GLU A 261 -9.71 -34.39 2.44
CA GLU A 261 -9.01 -34.70 3.69
C GLU A 261 -7.49 -34.60 3.48
N MET A 262 -6.85 -33.70 4.22
CA MET A 262 -5.41 -33.46 4.17
C MET A 262 -4.77 -33.79 5.50
N ARG A 263 -3.60 -34.43 5.46
CA ARG A 263 -2.72 -34.61 6.61
C ARG A 263 -1.64 -33.52 6.61
N MET A 264 -1.00 -33.34 7.76
CA MET A 264 0.09 -32.38 7.90
C MET A 264 1.23 -32.63 6.92
N VAL A 265 1.56 -33.89 6.68
CA VAL A 265 2.59 -34.29 5.72
C VAL A 265 2.18 -33.95 4.28
N ASP A 266 0.91 -34.01 3.96
CA ASP A 266 0.40 -33.71 2.61
C ASP A 266 0.55 -32.21 2.27
N TRP A 267 0.39 -31.34 3.25
CA TRP A 267 0.64 -29.90 3.08
C TRP A 267 2.10 -29.58 2.77
N VAL A 268 3.05 -30.26 3.46
CA VAL A 268 4.49 -30.10 3.16
C VAL A 268 4.80 -30.61 1.75
N ALA A 269 4.25 -31.77 1.40
CA ALA A 269 4.44 -32.36 0.06
C ALA A 269 3.83 -31.47 -1.05
N ALA A 270 2.67 -30.87 -0.80
CA ALA A 270 2.04 -29.93 -1.74
C ALA A 270 2.90 -28.67 -1.95
N LEU A 271 3.48 -28.12 -0.88
CA LEU A 271 4.41 -27.00 -0.96
C LEU A 271 5.67 -27.38 -1.76
N ASP A 272 6.25 -28.54 -1.50
CA ASP A 272 7.42 -29.03 -2.24
C ASP A 272 7.13 -29.18 -3.74
N ASN A 273 5.98 -29.77 -4.08
CA ASN A 273 5.54 -29.90 -5.47
C ASN A 273 5.37 -28.53 -6.14
N GLN A 274 4.81 -27.56 -5.44
CA GLN A 274 4.69 -26.19 -5.92
C GLN A 274 6.06 -25.55 -6.18
N ILE A 275 7.00 -25.68 -5.26
CA ILE A 275 8.38 -25.17 -5.39
C ILE A 275 9.07 -25.81 -6.61
N ILE A 276 8.94 -27.13 -6.79
CA ILE A 276 9.48 -27.86 -7.95
C ILE A 276 8.86 -27.40 -9.26
N MET A 277 7.54 -27.24 -9.30
CA MET A 277 6.81 -26.76 -10.49
C MET A 277 7.33 -25.39 -10.93
N LEU A 278 7.69 -24.53 -9.98
CA LEU A 278 8.26 -23.21 -10.23
C LEU A 278 9.77 -23.25 -10.54
N LYS A 279 10.36 -24.44 -10.67
CA LYS A 279 11.80 -24.68 -10.92
C LYS A 279 12.70 -24.00 -9.88
N ARG A 280 12.27 -24.04 -8.62
CA ARG A 280 13.04 -23.54 -7.48
C ARG A 280 13.68 -24.69 -6.71
N LYS A 281 14.74 -24.36 -5.96
CA LYS A 281 15.44 -25.33 -5.13
C LYS A 281 14.63 -25.63 -3.88
N LEU A 282 14.61 -26.90 -3.48
CA LEU A 282 14.06 -27.33 -2.21
C LEU A 282 15.10 -27.21 -1.10
N LEU A 283 14.63 -26.88 0.09
CA LEU A 283 15.45 -26.96 1.29
C LEU A 283 15.56 -28.44 1.71
N GLU A 284 16.77 -28.93 1.77
CA GLU A 284 17.12 -30.24 2.36
C GLU A 284 17.60 -30.00 3.78
N GLY A 285 16.88 -30.51 4.79
CA GLY A 285 17.19 -30.33 6.20
C GLY A 285 16.72 -29.00 6.79
N THR A 286 17.42 -28.49 7.80
CA THR A 286 17.02 -27.35 8.63
C THR A 286 17.81 -26.05 8.35
N GLY A 287 18.75 -26.09 7.40
CA GLY A 287 19.72 -25.01 7.16
C GLY A 287 20.97 -25.13 8.03
N HIS A 288 21.95 -24.25 7.81
CA HIS A 288 23.27 -24.28 8.49
C HIS A 288 23.31 -23.40 9.75
N ILE A 289 22.41 -22.41 9.86
CA ILE A 289 22.36 -21.50 10.99
C ILE A 289 21.09 -21.77 11.81
N SER A 290 21.27 -22.03 13.09
CA SER A 290 20.15 -22.22 14.00
C SER A 290 19.44 -20.89 14.29
N HIS A 291 18.13 -20.95 14.60
CA HIS A 291 17.36 -19.77 15.01
C HIS A 291 18.04 -19.05 16.18
N LYS A 292 18.57 -19.78 17.16
CA LYS A 292 19.25 -19.19 18.32
C LYS A 292 20.47 -18.35 17.91
N GLN A 293 21.33 -18.89 17.05
CA GLN A 293 22.51 -18.15 16.57
C GLN A 293 22.14 -16.89 15.82
N ALA A 294 21.09 -16.94 14.98
CA ALA A 294 20.61 -15.77 14.26
C ALA A 294 20.07 -14.69 15.21
N MET A 295 19.28 -15.08 16.22
CA MET A 295 18.72 -14.16 17.21
C MET A 295 19.82 -13.51 18.09
N GLU A 296 20.79 -14.27 18.53
CA GLU A 296 21.93 -13.77 19.33
C GLU A 296 22.74 -12.75 18.53
N LYS A 297 23.02 -13.03 17.25
CA LYS A 297 23.71 -12.06 16.38
C LYS A 297 22.88 -10.81 16.15
N ALA A 298 21.60 -10.95 15.83
CA ALA A 298 20.69 -9.81 15.58
C ALA A 298 20.60 -8.90 16.81
N GLU A 299 20.49 -9.46 18.01
CA GLU A 299 20.44 -8.68 19.24
C GLU A 299 21.77 -7.95 19.51
N LYS A 300 22.91 -8.61 19.26
CA LYS A 300 24.23 -7.99 19.41
C LYS A 300 24.41 -6.82 18.44
N GLU A 301 24.12 -7.01 17.17
CA GLU A 301 24.24 -5.96 16.16
C GLU A 301 23.29 -4.80 16.44
N PHE A 302 22.07 -5.07 16.88
CA PHE A 302 21.12 -4.05 17.29
C PHE A 302 21.61 -3.22 18.49
N GLN A 303 22.24 -3.85 19.49
CA GLN A 303 22.80 -3.12 20.63
C GLN A 303 23.93 -2.16 20.21
N ILE A 304 24.82 -2.61 19.29
CA ILE A 304 25.90 -1.76 18.77
C ILE A 304 25.30 -0.60 17.99
N TYR A 305 24.34 -0.87 17.09
CA TYR A 305 23.65 0.17 16.32
C TYR A 305 22.97 1.20 17.23
N ARG A 306 22.22 0.75 18.23
CA ARG A 306 21.52 1.62 19.18
C ARG A 306 22.48 2.50 19.98
N GLN A 307 23.64 1.98 20.41
CA GLN A 307 24.66 2.77 21.11
C GLN A 307 25.21 3.89 20.21
N ARG A 308 25.43 3.62 18.92
CA ARG A 308 25.88 4.63 17.95
C ARG A 308 24.82 5.69 17.69
N GLU A 309 23.58 5.29 17.48
CA GLU A 309 22.45 6.23 17.29
C GLU A 309 22.29 7.14 18.51
N MET A 310 22.33 6.57 19.71
CA MET A 310 22.24 7.37 20.93
C MET A 310 23.44 8.32 21.12
N ALA A 311 24.64 7.92 20.68
CA ALA A 311 25.82 8.79 20.73
C ALA A 311 25.75 9.95 19.71
N GLN A 312 25.00 9.78 18.60
CA GLN A 312 24.78 10.81 17.58
C GLN A 312 23.61 11.74 17.90
N LEU A 313 22.69 11.33 18.76
CA LEU A 313 21.60 12.17 19.22
C LEU A 313 22.15 13.23 20.16
N GLU A 314 22.34 14.45 19.63
CA GLU A 314 22.51 15.62 20.50
C GLU A 314 21.28 15.76 21.38
N SER A 315 21.46 15.77 22.69
CA SER A 315 20.38 16.07 23.61
C SER A 315 19.84 17.48 23.33
N ASP A 316 18.55 17.70 23.55
CA ASP A 316 17.97 19.06 23.43
C ASP A 316 18.70 20.05 24.35
N PHE A 317 19.24 19.57 25.45
CA PHE A 317 20.12 20.34 26.35
C PHE A 317 21.40 20.74 25.63
N ASP A 318 22.10 19.87 24.92
CA ASP A 318 23.32 20.18 24.19
C ASP A 318 23.09 21.19 23.06
N ARG A 319 21.96 21.11 22.37
CA ARG A 319 21.53 22.08 21.35
C ARG A 319 21.29 23.46 21.99
N MET A 320 20.62 23.47 23.14
CA MET A 320 20.34 24.70 23.89
C MET A 320 21.62 25.34 24.43
N MET A 321 22.56 24.53 24.91
CA MET A 321 23.88 25.02 25.38
C MET A 321 24.74 25.62 24.26
N LYS A 322 24.65 25.07 23.03
CA LYS A 322 25.35 25.64 21.86
C LYS A 322 24.76 26.97 21.39
N GLN A 323 23.51 27.27 21.71
CA GLN A 323 22.83 28.52 21.34
C GLN A 323 23.04 29.64 22.37
N LEU A 324 23.53 29.31 23.56
CA LEU A 324 23.82 30.32 24.57
C LEU A 324 25.07 31.12 24.17
N PRO A 325 25.03 32.46 24.22
CA PRO A 325 26.19 33.30 23.92
C PRO A 325 27.32 32.98 24.89
N LYS A 326 28.48 32.65 24.35
CA LYS A 326 29.70 32.52 25.16
C LYS A 326 29.99 33.88 25.78
N LYS A 327 29.90 33.98 27.10
CA LYS A 327 30.33 35.16 27.87
C LYS A 327 31.84 35.30 27.81
#